data_f3e386091cb6f271131f1181b306eb8d
#
_entry.id   f3e386091cb6f271131f1181b306eb8d
#
_cell.length_a   1.000
_cell.length_b   1.000
_cell.length_c   1.000
_cell.angle_alpha   90.00
_cell.angle_beta   90.00
_cell.angle_gamma   90.00
#
_symmetry.space_group_name_H-M   'P 1'
#
loop_
_entity.id
_entity.type
_entity.pdbx_description
1 polymer ?
#
loop_
_entity_poly.entity_id
_entity_poly.type
_entity_poly.pdbx_seq_one_letter_code
_entity_poly.pdbx_strand_id
1 'polypeptide(L)'
;MKILVVANQKGGVGKTTTTLNLAASLAATGRKILLLDIDSQANLTTGLGGKKIYEETTITDVLLDDASLESLIQRKPDFNFDVIPGSPDLISAELEMARVPDPTSILKGKLNLLAHKYDYCLIDSPPSLGMLSVSALRAADKIIIPLQCEHFSIEGLAAMQRTIIEINEATSSNLRIDGILRTMFDQEKERAREISEKLEQSLSQQVFSTIIPRCDLLAEAPSEGKPIMYIDPDAKGTLAYFALAGEIIMKFENKNVA
;
A
#
# COMPACT_ATOMS: atom_id res chain seq x y z
N MET A 1 15.28 1.54 -5.76
CA MET A 1 13.94 1.11 -5.30
C MET A 1 13.02 2.31 -5.17
N LYS A 2 11.77 2.21 -5.63
CA LYS A 2 10.72 3.20 -5.34
C LYS A 2 9.79 2.65 -4.28
N ILE A 3 9.53 3.44 -3.23
CA ILE A 3 8.69 3.04 -2.11
C ILE A 3 7.30 3.63 -2.33
N LEU A 4 6.29 2.76 -2.49
CA LEU A 4 4.90 3.12 -2.64
C LEU A 4 4.13 2.73 -1.37
N VAL A 5 3.42 3.67 -0.76
CA VAL A 5 2.50 3.35 0.33
C VAL A 5 1.06 3.38 -0.16
N VAL A 6 0.30 2.36 0.20
CA VAL A 6 -1.15 2.32 -0.02
C VAL A 6 -1.84 2.70 1.28
N ALA A 7 -2.37 3.91 1.37
CA ALA A 7 -2.86 4.49 2.61
C ALA A 7 -4.25 5.09 2.48
N ASN A 8 -5.09 4.90 3.49
CA ASN A 8 -6.36 5.60 3.68
C ASN A 8 -6.83 5.37 5.12
N GLN A 9 -7.38 6.40 5.75
CA GLN A 9 -7.94 6.33 7.11
C GLN A 9 -9.23 5.50 7.17
N LYS A 10 -9.96 5.39 6.07
CA LYS A 10 -11.18 4.58 5.99
C LYS A 10 -10.80 3.09 5.90
N GLY A 11 -11.36 2.27 6.79
CA GLY A 11 -11.27 0.82 6.70
C GLY A 11 -12.07 0.27 5.51
N GLY A 12 -11.68 -0.89 4.97
CA GLY A 12 -12.44 -1.59 3.94
C GLY A 12 -12.41 -0.97 2.54
N VAL A 13 -11.55 0.01 2.27
CA VAL A 13 -11.42 0.65 0.93
C VAL A 13 -10.53 -0.13 -0.04
N GLY A 14 -9.99 -1.27 0.37
CA GLY A 14 -9.15 -2.13 -0.47
C GLY A 14 -7.66 -1.79 -0.42
N LYS A 15 -7.12 -1.27 0.70
CA LYS A 15 -5.67 -1.05 0.88
C LYS A 15 -4.88 -2.33 0.65
N THR A 16 -5.09 -3.32 1.50
CA THR A 16 -4.40 -4.62 1.45
C THR A 16 -4.60 -5.33 0.11
N THR A 17 -5.84 -5.34 -0.40
CA THR A 17 -6.17 -5.92 -1.71
C THR A 17 -5.38 -5.23 -2.83
N THR A 18 -5.27 -3.89 -2.78
CA THR A 18 -4.51 -3.11 -3.76
C THR A 18 -3.02 -3.39 -3.63
N THR A 19 -2.47 -3.35 -2.41
CA THR A 19 -1.05 -3.62 -2.16
C THR A 19 -0.64 -4.98 -2.72
N LEU A 20 -1.41 -6.02 -2.40
CA LEU A 20 -1.12 -7.40 -2.82
C LEU A 20 -1.21 -7.57 -4.35
N ASN A 21 -2.33 -7.16 -4.95
CA ASN A 21 -2.57 -7.44 -6.36
C ASN A 21 -1.76 -6.53 -7.29
N LEU A 22 -1.48 -5.29 -6.87
CA LEU A 22 -0.55 -4.42 -7.58
C LEU A 22 0.89 -4.98 -7.55
N ALA A 23 1.34 -5.49 -6.40
CA ALA A 23 2.66 -6.12 -6.29
C ALA A 23 2.79 -7.32 -7.22
N ALA A 24 1.80 -8.21 -7.23
CA ALA A 24 1.78 -9.36 -8.14
C ALA A 24 1.79 -8.94 -9.61
N SER A 25 1.00 -7.92 -9.97
CA SER A 25 0.95 -7.38 -11.33
C SER A 25 2.27 -6.72 -11.75
N LEU A 26 2.93 -5.98 -10.87
CA LEU A 26 4.26 -5.42 -11.13
C LEU A 26 5.33 -6.51 -11.25
N ALA A 27 5.30 -7.55 -10.39
CA ALA A 27 6.21 -8.67 -10.46
C ALA A 27 6.07 -9.45 -11.79
N ALA A 28 4.85 -9.60 -12.30
CA ALA A 28 4.59 -10.21 -13.60
C ALA A 28 5.22 -9.45 -14.78
N THR A 29 5.54 -8.16 -14.59
CA THR A 29 6.28 -7.36 -15.58
C THR A 29 7.80 -7.48 -15.46
N GLY A 30 8.30 -8.42 -14.62
CA GLY A 30 9.72 -8.68 -14.40
C GLY A 30 10.40 -7.76 -13.39
N ARG A 31 9.66 -6.95 -12.65
CA ARG A 31 10.21 -6.07 -11.59
C ARG A 31 10.41 -6.85 -10.31
N LYS A 32 11.51 -6.54 -9.61
CA LYS A 32 11.81 -7.09 -8.29
C LYS A 32 11.01 -6.33 -7.23
N ILE A 33 10.10 -7.03 -6.58
CA ILE A 33 9.12 -6.43 -5.66
C ILE A 33 9.37 -6.91 -4.24
N LEU A 34 9.35 -5.96 -3.30
CA LEU A 34 9.25 -6.19 -1.88
C LEU A 34 7.88 -5.72 -1.39
N LEU A 35 7.15 -6.60 -0.71
CA LEU A 35 5.96 -6.25 0.05
C LEU A 35 6.32 -6.04 1.52
N LEU A 36 5.71 -5.06 2.15
CA LEU A 36 5.84 -4.81 3.59
C LEU A 36 4.45 -4.64 4.20
N ASP A 37 4.11 -5.49 5.15
CA ASP A 37 2.91 -5.38 5.96
C ASP A 37 3.26 -4.66 7.27
N ILE A 38 2.71 -3.46 7.47
CA ILE A 38 2.89 -2.67 8.70
C ILE A 38 1.56 -2.45 9.44
N ASP A 39 0.53 -3.23 9.09
CA ASP A 39 -0.73 -3.25 9.81
C ASP A 39 -0.69 -4.33 10.90
N SER A 40 -0.97 -3.97 12.15
CA SER A 40 -1.05 -4.91 13.26
C SER A 40 -2.11 -6.00 13.09
N GLN A 41 -3.09 -5.80 12.18
CA GLN A 41 -4.04 -6.83 11.79
C GLN A 41 -3.42 -7.90 10.88
N ALA A 42 -2.23 -7.65 10.30
CA ALA A 42 -1.48 -8.56 9.45
C ALA A 42 -2.34 -9.20 8.33
N ASN A 43 -3.25 -8.42 7.73
CA ASN A 43 -4.17 -8.91 6.71
C ASN A 43 -3.45 -9.29 5.41
N LEU A 44 -2.42 -8.52 5.01
CA LEU A 44 -1.58 -8.86 3.85
C LEU A 44 -0.85 -10.18 4.09
N THR A 45 -0.25 -10.32 5.26
CA THR A 45 0.48 -11.50 5.71
C THR A 45 -0.42 -12.75 5.70
N THR A 46 -1.61 -12.62 6.29
CA THR A 46 -2.62 -13.71 6.33
C THR A 46 -3.11 -14.07 4.93
N GLY A 47 -3.37 -13.06 4.10
CA GLY A 47 -3.81 -13.22 2.71
C GLY A 47 -2.78 -13.87 1.78
N LEU A 48 -1.54 -14.06 2.23
CA LEU A 48 -0.48 -14.82 1.56
C LEU A 48 -0.23 -16.20 2.17
N GLY A 49 -1.19 -16.75 2.91
CA GLY A 49 -1.09 -18.05 3.55
C GLY A 49 -0.23 -18.06 4.82
N GLY A 50 0.03 -16.90 5.40
CA GLY A 50 0.97 -16.68 6.50
C GLY A 50 0.50 -17.09 7.89
N LYS A 51 -0.12 -18.27 8.07
CA LYS A 51 -0.52 -18.77 9.41
C LYS A 51 0.65 -19.12 10.35
N LYS A 52 1.91 -18.99 9.94
CA LYS A 52 3.10 -19.44 10.70
C LYS A 52 4.20 -18.40 10.86
N ILE A 53 3.89 -17.11 10.69
CA ILE A 53 4.93 -16.07 10.79
C ILE A 53 4.92 -15.44 12.19
N TYR A 54 4.99 -16.29 13.21
CA TYR A 54 5.41 -15.90 14.54
C TYR A 54 6.83 -16.46 14.73
N GLU A 55 7.78 -15.85 14.03
CA GLU A 55 9.20 -16.12 14.22
C GLU A 55 9.70 -15.34 15.45
N GLU A 56 10.88 -15.72 15.94
CA GLU A 56 11.51 -15.08 17.09
C GLU A 56 11.80 -13.58 16.85
N THR A 57 11.95 -13.16 15.59
CA THR A 57 12.17 -11.76 15.18
C THR A 57 11.04 -11.29 14.29
N THR A 58 10.45 -10.13 14.59
CA THR A 58 9.33 -9.54 13.86
C THR A 58 9.68 -8.12 13.37
N ILE A 59 8.78 -7.52 12.58
CA ILE A 59 8.91 -6.12 12.16
C ILE A 59 8.99 -5.16 13.37
N THR A 60 8.46 -5.55 14.52
CA THR A 60 8.56 -4.83 15.79
C THR A 60 10.02 -4.64 16.21
N ASP A 61 10.82 -5.71 16.17
CA ASP A 61 12.24 -5.68 16.57
C ASP A 61 13.06 -4.79 15.60
N VAL A 62 12.63 -4.67 14.37
CA VAL A 62 13.26 -3.77 13.40
C VAL A 62 12.95 -2.30 13.71
N LEU A 63 11.74 -2.02 14.19
CA LEU A 63 11.31 -0.64 14.49
C LEU A 63 11.82 -0.15 15.86
N LEU A 64 12.05 -1.04 16.81
CA LEU A 64 12.45 -0.72 18.18
C LEU A 64 13.95 -0.97 18.44
N ASP A 65 14.52 -1.96 17.77
CA ASP A 65 15.88 -2.43 17.97
C ASP A 65 16.72 -2.30 16.68
N ASP A 66 17.99 -2.73 16.75
CA ASP A 66 18.87 -2.74 15.61
C ASP A 66 18.71 -3.93 14.66
N ALA A 67 17.60 -4.69 14.75
CA ALA A 67 17.34 -5.80 13.85
C ALA A 67 17.29 -5.35 12.38
N SER A 68 17.74 -6.23 11.49
CA SER A 68 17.78 -5.94 10.05
C SER A 68 16.46 -6.32 9.39
N LEU A 69 15.89 -5.43 8.57
CA LEU A 69 14.77 -5.79 7.70
C LEU A 69 15.08 -6.98 6.77
N GLU A 70 16.35 -7.14 6.39
CA GLU A 70 16.76 -8.23 5.50
C GLU A 70 16.55 -9.61 6.12
N SER A 71 16.71 -9.75 7.45
CA SER A 71 16.48 -11.02 8.15
C SER A 71 15.01 -11.46 8.15
N LEU A 72 14.09 -10.53 7.95
CA LEU A 72 12.64 -10.80 7.91
C LEU A 72 12.11 -11.12 6.51
N ILE A 73 12.94 -11.00 5.48
CA ILE A 73 12.50 -11.20 4.11
C ILE A 73 12.14 -12.66 3.87
N GLN A 74 10.89 -12.89 3.52
CA GLN A 74 10.37 -14.18 3.11
C GLN A 74 10.17 -14.21 1.60
N ARG A 75 10.84 -15.12 0.94
CA ARG A 75 10.66 -15.33 -0.50
C ARG A 75 9.34 -16.02 -0.78
N LYS A 76 8.63 -15.54 -1.78
CA LYS A 76 7.41 -16.14 -2.32
C LYS A 76 7.65 -16.49 -3.80
N PRO A 77 8.39 -17.56 -4.07
CA PRO A 77 8.82 -17.89 -5.45
C PRO A 77 7.64 -18.12 -6.39
N ASP A 78 6.53 -18.65 -5.87
CA ASP A 78 5.31 -18.89 -6.66
C ASP A 78 4.70 -17.57 -7.19
N PHE A 79 5.02 -16.42 -6.56
CA PHE A 79 4.47 -15.12 -6.90
C PHE A 79 5.51 -14.13 -7.44
N ASN A 80 6.78 -14.54 -7.52
CA ASN A 80 7.91 -13.71 -7.96
C ASN A 80 8.10 -12.40 -7.18
N PHE A 81 7.75 -12.37 -5.90
CA PHE A 81 8.04 -11.25 -5.00
C PHE A 81 8.47 -11.75 -3.62
N ASP A 82 9.07 -10.85 -2.86
CA ASP A 82 9.44 -11.08 -1.48
C ASP A 82 8.51 -10.31 -0.54
N VAL A 83 8.32 -10.79 0.70
CA VAL A 83 7.46 -10.16 1.70
C VAL A 83 8.16 -10.03 3.04
N ILE A 84 7.98 -8.89 3.69
CA ILE A 84 8.25 -8.71 5.12
C ILE A 84 6.89 -8.73 5.81
N PRO A 85 6.62 -9.75 6.64
CA PRO A 85 5.32 -9.95 7.26
C PRO A 85 5.04 -8.94 8.37
N GLY A 86 3.77 -8.60 8.53
CA GLY A 86 3.27 -7.89 9.70
C GLY A 86 3.08 -8.81 10.90
N SER A 87 2.99 -8.21 12.07
CA SER A 87 2.78 -8.91 13.35
C SER A 87 1.77 -8.16 14.21
N PRO A 88 0.93 -8.85 15.01
CA PRO A 88 0.11 -8.23 16.04
C PRO A 88 0.91 -7.42 17.06
N ASP A 89 2.19 -7.73 17.27
CA ASP A 89 3.09 -7.03 18.18
C ASP A 89 3.34 -5.58 17.77
N LEU A 90 3.01 -5.20 16.53
CA LEU A 90 3.05 -3.81 16.08
C LEU A 90 2.20 -2.86 16.95
N ILE A 91 1.17 -3.38 17.66
CA ILE A 91 0.41 -2.59 18.63
C ILE A 91 1.32 -2.15 19.78
N SER A 92 2.14 -3.06 20.29
CA SER A 92 3.10 -2.76 21.36
C SER A 92 4.23 -1.88 20.86
N ALA A 93 4.71 -2.14 19.64
CA ALA A 93 5.73 -1.32 18.98
C ALA A 93 5.32 0.15 18.91
N GLU A 94 4.07 0.44 18.56
CA GLU A 94 3.57 1.80 18.44
C GLU A 94 3.62 2.57 19.78
N LEU A 95 3.36 1.88 20.89
CA LEU A 95 3.47 2.46 22.24
C LEU A 95 4.93 2.73 22.66
N GLU A 96 5.85 1.84 22.27
CA GLU A 96 7.26 1.96 22.59
C GLU A 96 7.97 2.98 21.69
N MET A 97 7.62 3.06 20.44
CA MET A 97 8.11 4.07 19.49
C MET A 97 7.92 5.51 20.02
N ALA A 98 6.87 5.75 20.83
CA ALA A 98 6.64 7.05 21.45
C ALA A 98 7.79 7.52 22.36
N ARG A 99 8.69 6.63 22.77
CA ARG A 99 9.83 6.91 23.63
C ARG A 99 11.14 7.09 22.86
N VAL A 100 11.12 6.81 21.55
CA VAL A 100 12.31 6.89 20.69
C VAL A 100 12.36 8.27 20.03
N PRO A 101 13.52 8.94 19.95
CA PRO A 101 13.65 10.17 19.18
C PRO A 101 13.42 9.95 17.69
N ASP A 102 12.55 10.75 17.08
CA ASP A 102 12.13 10.68 15.66
C ASP A 102 11.82 9.25 15.16
N PRO A 103 10.91 8.52 15.84
CA PRO A 103 10.70 7.09 15.59
C PRO A 103 10.16 6.83 14.18
N THR A 104 9.46 7.80 13.60
CA THR A 104 8.83 7.65 12.28
C THR A 104 9.82 7.74 11.11
N SER A 105 11.10 8.08 11.36
CA SER A 105 12.17 8.06 10.34
C SER A 105 12.86 6.70 10.20
N ILE A 106 12.74 5.83 11.21
CA ILE A 106 13.47 4.55 11.31
C ILE A 106 13.18 3.66 10.09
N LEU A 107 11.92 3.48 9.75
CA LEU A 107 11.51 2.61 8.64
C LEU A 107 12.17 3.03 7.32
N LYS A 108 12.21 4.32 7.01
CA LYS A 108 12.87 4.85 5.81
C LYS A 108 14.34 4.50 5.77
N GLY A 109 15.05 4.68 6.90
CA GLY A 109 16.46 4.34 7.03
C GLY A 109 16.72 2.87 6.75
N LYS A 110 15.93 1.98 7.36
CA LYS A 110 16.06 0.52 7.18
C LYS A 110 15.72 0.09 5.75
N LEU A 111 14.69 0.64 5.10
CA LEU A 111 14.32 0.35 3.72
C LEU A 111 15.38 0.80 2.71
N ASN A 112 16.06 1.91 2.97
CA ASN A 112 17.13 2.41 2.11
C ASN A 112 18.31 1.42 2.00
N LEU A 113 18.56 0.61 3.01
CA LEU A 113 19.59 -0.44 2.98
C LEU A 113 19.27 -1.54 1.96
N LEU A 114 18.00 -1.74 1.64
CA LEU A 114 17.51 -2.71 0.66
C LEU A 114 17.33 -2.12 -0.75
N ALA A 115 17.56 -0.82 -0.92
CA ALA A 115 17.24 -0.09 -2.15
C ALA A 115 17.90 -0.66 -3.43
N HIS A 116 19.04 -1.33 -3.28
CA HIS A 116 19.79 -1.92 -4.40
C HIS A 116 19.26 -3.30 -4.85
N LYS A 117 18.34 -3.92 -4.06
CA LYS A 117 17.82 -5.27 -4.31
C LYS A 117 16.51 -5.30 -5.06
N TYR A 118 15.70 -4.25 -4.94
CA TYR A 118 14.33 -4.18 -5.45
C TYR A 118 14.10 -2.96 -6.34
N ASP A 119 13.17 -3.09 -7.28
CA ASP A 119 12.69 -1.97 -8.10
C ASP A 119 11.61 -1.19 -7.34
N TYR A 120 10.70 -1.92 -6.67
CA TYR A 120 9.63 -1.36 -5.87
C TYR A 120 9.53 -2.01 -4.49
N CYS A 121 9.17 -1.19 -3.50
CA CYS A 121 8.64 -1.63 -2.22
C CYS A 121 7.21 -1.12 -2.09
N LEU A 122 6.24 -2.02 -1.84
CA LEU A 122 4.86 -1.65 -1.57
C LEU A 122 4.56 -1.86 -0.09
N ILE A 123 4.08 -0.80 0.58
CA ILE A 123 3.76 -0.82 2.01
C ILE A 123 2.25 -0.86 2.18
N ASP A 124 1.74 -1.90 2.85
CA ASP A 124 0.37 -1.95 3.35
C ASP A 124 0.31 -1.27 4.72
N SER A 125 -0.54 -0.25 4.84
CA SER A 125 -0.61 0.57 6.04
C SER A 125 -1.92 0.37 6.81
N PRO A 126 -1.89 0.52 8.17
CA PRO A 126 -3.11 0.44 8.96
C PRO A 126 -4.08 1.60 8.64
N PRO A 127 -5.37 1.45 8.99
CA PRO A 127 -6.37 2.51 8.80
C PRO A 127 -6.27 3.64 9.82
N SER A 128 -5.54 3.44 10.92
CA SER A 128 -5.31 4.46 11.95
C SER A 128 -4.24 5.46 11.53
N LEU A 129 -4.32 6.69 12.03
CA LEU A 129 -3.26 7.70 11.91
C LEU A 129 -2.32 7.65 13.12
N GLY A 130 -1.75 6.48 13.38
CA GLY A 130 -0.75 6.29 14.41
C GLY A 130 0.69 6.43 13.88
N MET A 131 1.66 6.14 14.74
CA MET A 131 3.08 6.22 14.38
C MET A 131 3.46 5.29 13.24
N LEU A 132 2.84 4.12 13.14
CA LEU A 132 3.07 3.17 12.05
C LEU A 132 2.67 3.78 10.71
N SER A 133 1.46 4.38 10.63
CA SER A 133 1.01 5.05 9.40
C SER A 133 1.90 6.22 9.02
N VAL A 134 2.32 7.04 9.99
CA VAL A 134 3.25 8.15 9.75
C VAL A 134 4.61 7.62 9.30
N SER A 135 5.11 6.52 9.88
CA SER A 135 6.35 5.87 9.45
C SER A 135 6.26 5.39 8.00
N ALA A 136 5.15 4.75 7.63
CA ALA A 136 4.91 4.30 6.26
C ALA A 136 4.86 5.48 5.28
N LEU A 137 4.13 6.55 5.62
CA LEU A 137 4.04 7.76 4.81
C LEU A 137 5.41 8.43 4.64
N ARG A 138 6.18 8.61 5.73
CA ARG A 138 7.53 9.21 5.68
C ARG A 138 8.55 8.37 4.93
N ALA A 139 8.38 7.06 4.92
CA ALA A 139 9.24 6.16 4.15
C ALA A 139 8.97 6.25 2.65
N ALA A 140 7.74 6.56 2.26
CA ALA A 140 7.29 6.49 0.88
C ALA A 140 7.86 7.59 -0.03
N ASP A 141 8.10 7.21 -1.29
CA ASP A 141 8.34 8.14 -2.41
C ASP A 141 7.03 8.53 -3.09
N LYS A 142 6.01 7.67 -3.00
CA LYS A 142 4.71 7.81 -3.66
C LYS A 142 3.58 7.34 -2.74
N ILE A 143 2.50 8.13 -2.65
CA ILE A 143 1.31 7.81 -1.86
C ILE A 143 0.16 7.50 -2.81
N ILE A 144 -0.40 6.29 -2.68
CA ILE A 144 -1.58 5.82 -3.40
C ILE A 144 -2.75 5.74 -2.43
N ILE A 145 -3.85 6.42 -2.74
CA ILE A 145 -5.07 6.45 -1.93
C ILE A 145 -6.15 5.62 -2.62
N PRO A 146 -6.41 4.38 -2.20
CA PRO A 146 -7.61 3.66 -2.63
C PRO A 146 -8.84 4.32 -2.03
N LEU A 147 -9.86 4.56 -2.87
CA LEU A 147 -11.05 5.32 -2.51
C LEU A 147 -12.29 4.71 -3.16
N GLN A 148 -13.29 4.37 -2.36
CA GLN A 148 -14.61 4.01 -2.86
C GLN A 148 -15.39 5.29 -3.19
N CYS A 149 -16.05 5.34 -4.36
CA CYS A 149 -16.87 6.48 -4.76
C CYS A 149 -18.22 6.50 -4.01
N GLU A 150 -18.16 6.82 -2.70
CA GLU A 150 -19.29 6.87 -1.77
C GLU A 150 -19.42 8.26 -1.13
N HIS A 151 -20.53 8.49 -0.42
CA HIS A 151 -20.92 9.81 0.08
C HIS A 151 -19.82 10.58 0.83
N PHE A 152 -19.09 9.94 1.73
CA PHE A 152 -18.06 10.58 2.56
C PHE A 152 -16.63 10.48 2.00
N SER A 153 -16.45 10.01 0.77
CA SER A 153 -15.12 9.75 0.23
C SER A 153 -14.32 11.03 -0.05
N ILE A 154 -14.99 12.09 -0.49
CA ILE A 154 -14.34 13.40 -0.75
C ILE A 154 -13.90 14.04 0.56
N GLU A 155 -14.72 13.95 1.61
CA GLU A 155 -14.37 14.45 2.94
C GLU A 155 -13.20 13.67 3.54
N GLY A 156 -13.20 12.34 3.39
CA GLY A 156 -12.10 11.48 3.80
C GLY A 156 -10.79 11.80 3.06
N LEU A 157 -10.87 12.08 1.76
CA LEU A 157 -9.71 12.51 0.98
C LEU A 157 -9.18 13.87 1.46
N ALA A 158 -10.07 14.84 1.73
CA ALA A 158 -9.68 16.14 2.28
C ALA A 158 -9.06 16.02 3.68
N ALA A 159 -9.54 15.08 4.51
CA ALA A 159 -8.93 14.78 5.80
C ALA A 159 -7.52 14.23 5.63
N MET A 160 -7.31 13.29 4.70
CA MET A 160 -5.99 12.73 4.39
C MET A 160 -5.02 13.79 3.87
N GLN A 161 -5.48 14.72 3.04
CA GLN A 161 -4.66 15.85 2.58
C GLN A 161 -4.21 16.74 3.74
N ARG A 162 -5.10 17.06 4.68
CA ARG A 162 -4.72 17.81 5.90
C ARG A 162 -3.68 17.09 6.73
N THR A 163 -3.86 15.81 6.96
CA THR A 163 -2.86 14.99 7.67
C THR A 163 -1.49 15.01 6.99
N ILE A 164 -1.44 14.93 5.66
CA ILE A 164 -0.17 15.00 4.92
C ILE A 164 0.49 16.37 5.11
N ILE A 165 -0.27 17.46 5.12
CA ILE A 165 0.24 18.80 5.39
C ILE A 165 0.82 18.88 6.81
N GLU A 166 0.10 18.40 7.81
CA GLU A 166 0.54 18.38 9.22
C GLU A 166 1.83 17.55 9.40
N ILE A 167 1.92 16.38 8.73
CA ILE A 167 3.16 15.57 8.74
C ILE A 167 4.31 16.34 8.09
N ASN A 168 4.08 17.00 6.96
CA ASN A 168 5.11 17.78 6.27
C ASN A 168 5.65 18.91 7.15
N GLU A 169 4.75 19.64 7.81
CA GLU A 169 5.13 20.73 8.74
C GLU A 169 5.93 20.19 9.94
N ALA A 170 5.46 19.10 10.55
CA ALA A 170 6.09 18.52 11.73
C ALA A 170 7.45 17.87 11.44
N THR A 171 7.68 17.36 10.22
CA THR A 171 8.85 16.52 9.89
C THR A 171 9.75 17.11 8.79
N SER A 172 9.42 18.31 8.29
CA SER A 172 10.11 18.94 7.15
C SER A 172 10.16 18.01 5.92
N SER A 173 9.12 17.20 5.73
CA SER A 173 8.96 16.31 4.59
C SER A 173 8.29 17.04 3.42
N ASN A 174 8.27 16.41 2.24
CA ASN A 174 7.54 16.90 1.07
C ASN A 174 6.63 15.79 0.52
N LEU A 175 5.80 15.24 1.40
CA LEU A 175 4.83 14.20 1.05
C LEU A 175 3.69 14.79 0.24
N ARG A 176 3.21 14.02 -0.74
CA ARG A 176 2.04 14.39 -1.53
C ARG A 176 1.30 13.14 -2.00
N ILE A 177 0.02 13.30 -2.27
CA ILE A 177 -0.77 12.25 -2.90
C ILE A 177 -0.36 12.18 -4.37
N ASP A 178 0.19 11.03 -4.77
CA ASP A 178 0.64 10.79 -6.14
C ASP A 178 -0.40 10.06 -6.98
N GLY A 179 -1.32 9.32 -6.33
CA GLY A 179 -2.37 8.60 -7.02
C GLY A 179 -3.63 8.36 -6.18
N ILE A 180 -4.79 8.62 -6.75
CA ILE A 180 -6.11 8.28 -6.18
C ILE A 180 -6.68 7.16 -7.04
N LEU A 181 -6.88 5.99 -6.43
CA LEU A 181 -7.40 4.79 -7.08
C LEU A 181 -8.85 4.57 -6.69
N ARG A 182 -9.76 4.64 -7.65
CA ARG A 182 -11.17 4.30 -7.44
C ARG A 182 -11.32 2.80 -7.32
N THR A 183 -11.78 2.32 -6.17
CA THR A 183 -11.90 0.90 -5.84
C THR A 183 -13.35 0.49 -5.65
N MET A 184 -13.64 -0.80 -5.85
CA MET A 184 -14.98 -1.38 -5.71
C MET A 184 -16.02 -0.55 -6.48
N PHE A 185 -15.61 -0.02 -7.63
CA PHE A 185 -16.41 0.87 -8.42
C PHE A 185 -17.56 0.10 -9.10
N ASP A 186 -18.76 0.65 -8.93
CA ASP A 186 -19.96 0.15 -9.53
C ASP A 186 -20.54 1.23 -10.46
N GLN A 187 -20.37 1.02 -11.76
CA GLN A 187 -20.80 2.00 -12.77
C GLN A 187 -22.35 2.11 -12.90
N GLU A 188 -23.10 1.14 -12.37
CA GLU A 188 -24.56 1.19 -12.36
C GLU A 188 -25.08 2.19 -11.32
N LYS A 189 -24.25 2.54 -10.33
CA LYS A 189 -24.60 3.49 -9.28
C LYS A 189 -24.35 4.91 -9.75
N GLU A 190 -25.42 5.68 -9.99
CA GLU A 190 -25.35 7.10 -10.39
C GLU A 190 -24.43 7.93 -9.44
N ARG A 191 -24.59 7.73 -8.13
CA ARG A 191 -23.77 8.42 -7.13
C ARG A 191 -22.28 8.12 -7.27
N ALA A 192 -21.91 6.90 -7.63
CA ALA A 192 -20.50 6.54 -7.82
C ALA A 192 -19.92 7.25 -9.06
N ARG A 193 -20.71 7.36 -10.13
CA ARG A 193 -20.31 8.11 -11.33
C ARG A 193 -20.11 9.59 -11.05
N GLU A 194 -21.08 10.24 -10.38
CA GLU A 194 -20.98 11.66 -10.00
C GLU A 194 -19.71 11.97 -9.19
N ILE A 195 -19.39 11.12 -8.20
CA ILE A 195 -18.20 11.30 -7.37
C ILE A 195 -16.93 11.07 -8.20
N SER A 196 -16.91 10.06 -9.06
CA SER A 196 -15.80 9.78 -9.97
C SER A 196 -15.52 10.96 -10.88
N GLU A 197 -16.55 11.53 -11.52
CA GLU A 197 -16.44 12.71 -12.39
C GLU A 197 -15.91 13.94 -11.61
N LYS A 198 -16.40 14.18 -10.40
CA LYS A 198 -15.91 15.27 -9.55
C LYS A 198 -14.42 15.11 -9.21
N LEU A 199 -13.99 13.89 -8.90
CA LEU A 199 -12.56 13.61 -8.65
C LEU A 199 -11.72 13.88 -9.89
N GLU A 200 -12.15 13.42 -11.07
CA GLU A 200 -11.44 13.65 -12.33
C GLU A 200 -11.38 15.13 -12.71
N GLN A 201 -12.47 15.88 -12.50
CA GLN A 201 -12.50 17.32 -12.77
C GLN A 201 -11.60 18.13 -11.83
N SER A 202 -11.55 17.76 -10.54
CA SER A 202 -10.85 18.53 -9.51
C SER A 202 -9.40 18.12 -9.33
N LEU A 203 -9.05 16.85 -9.60
CA LEU A 203 -7.77 16.22 -9.27
C LEU A 203 -7.23 15.35 -10.42
N SER A 204 -7.46 15.74 -11.68
CA SER A 204 -7.16 14.95 -12.89
C SER A 204 -5.74 14.38 -12.93
N GLN A 205 -4.74 15.12 -12.46
CA GLN A 205 -3.33 14.67 -12.45
C GLN A 205 -3.04 13.61 -11.37
N GLN A 206 -3.88 13.54 -10.34
CA GLN A 206 -3.71 12.62 -9.22
C GLN A 206 -4.59 11.38 -9.37
N VAL A 207 -5.73 11.46 -10.04
CA VAL A 207 -6.64 10.32 -10.23
C VAL A 207 -6.07 9.38 -11.28
N PHE A 208 -5.92 8.09 -10.93
CA PHE A 208 -5.57 7.08 -11.92
C PHE A 208 -6.70 6.91 -12.95
N SER A 209 -6.34 6.74 -14.22
CA SER A 209 -7.30 6.39 -15.28
C SER A 209 -7.91 5.02 -15.02
N THR A 210 -7.10 4.12 -14.46
CA THR A 210 -7.53 2.78 -14.05
C THR A 210 -8.53 2.85 -12.90
N ILE A 211 -9.57 2.03 -13.00
CA ILE A 211 -10.61 1.82 -11.98
C ILE A 211 -10.62 0.34 -11.59
N ILE A 212 -10.64 0.05 -10.29
CA ILE A 212 -10.84 -1.33 -9.80
C ILE A 212 -12.33 -1.58 -9.62
N PRO A 213 -12.95 -2.43 -10.44
CA PRO A 213 -14.37 -2.71 -10.35
C PRO A 213 -14.70 -3.54 -9.11
N ARG A 214 -15.97 -3.53 -8.72
CA ARG A 214 -16.45 -4.49 -7.73
C ARG A 214 -16.32 -5.90 -8.30
N CYS A 215 -15.57 -6.76 -7.60
CA CYS A 215 -15.23 -8.12 -8.02
C CYS A 215 -15.20 -9.02 -6.79
N ASP A 216 -16.11 -9.97 -6.70
CA ASP A 216 -16.23 -10.83 -5.51
C ASP A 216 -15.00 -11.70 -5.33
N LEU A 217 -14.38 -12.14 -6.43
CA LEU A 217 -13.13 -12.90 -6.38
C LEU A 217 -11.96 -12.13 -5.72
N LEU A 218 -11.94 -10.79 -5.78
CA LEU A 218 -10.96 -9.99 -5.02
C LEU A 218 -11.18 -10.06 -3.51
N ALA A 219 -12.41 -10.27 -3.06
CA ALA A 219 -12.73 -10.46 -1.64
C ALA A 219 -12.43 -11.88 -1.17
N GLU A 220 -12.56 -12.86 -2.06
CA GLU A 220 -12.34 -14.29 -1.78
C GLU A 220 -10.86 -14.69 -1.85
N ALA A 221 -10.07 -14.08 -2.73
CA ALA A 221 -8.67 -14.40 -2.99
C ALA A 221 -7.79 -14.49 -1.72
N PRO A 222 -7.93 -13.65 -0.69
CA PRO A 222 -7.16 -13.80 0.55
C PRO A 222 -7.40 -15.12 1.28
N SER A 223 -8.58 -15.73 1.15
CA SER A 223 -8.88 -17.05 1.74
C SER A 223 -8.12 -18.19 1.06
N GLU A 224 -7.76 -18.00 -0.22
CA GLU A 224 -6.93 -18.93 -0.99
C GLU A 224 -5.42 -18.70 -0.77
N GLY A 225 -5.04 -17.65 -0.04
CA GLY A 225 -3.65 -17.30 0.20
C GLY A 225 -2.89 -16.84 -1.04
N LYS A 226 -3.59 -16.28 -2.05
CA LYS A 226 -3.03 -15.96 -3.37
C LYS A 226 -3.54 -14.60 -3.89
N PRO A 227 -2.70 -13.87 -4.66
CA PRO A 227 -3.19 -12.79 -5.51
C PRO A 227 -4.19 -13.31 -6.55
N ILE A 228 -5.18 -12.48 -6.91
CA ILE A 228 -6.28 -12.86 -7.82
C ILE A 228 -5.79 -13.42 -9.17
N MET A 229 -4.69 -12.91 -9.71
CA MET A 229 -4.14 -13.35 -11.01
C MET A 229 -3.72 -14.83 -11.03
N TYR A 230 -3.43 -15.42 -9.85
CA TYR A 230 -3.10 -16.85 -9.72
C TYR A 230 -4.33 -17.73 -9.45
N ILE A 231 -5.51 -17.11 -9.33
CA ILE A 231 -6.81 -17.80 -9.21
C ILE A 231 -7.53 -17.74 -10.55
N ASP A 232 -7.71 -16.53 -11.08
CA ASP A 232 -8.34 -16.29 -12.39
C ASP A 232 -7.61 -15.13 -13.11
N PRO A 233 -6.75 -15.45 -14.10
CA PRO A 233 -6.02 -14.43 -14.86
C PRO A 233 -6.90 -13.54 -15.73
N ASP A 234 -8.11 -13.99 -16.08
CA ASP A 234 -9.05 -13.27 -16.94
C ASP A 234 -10.11 -12.48 -16.14
N ALA A 235 -10.12 -12.63 -14.81
CA ALA A 235 -11.04 -11.89 -13.97
C ALA A 235 -10.88 -10.38 -14.16
N LYS A 236 -12.03 -9.65 -14.16
CA LYS A 236 -12.03 -8.18 -14.30
C LYS A 236 -11.15 -7.47 -13.27
N GLY A 237 -11.02 -8.03 -12.06
CA GLY A 237 -10.10 -7.52 -11.02
C GLY A 237 -8.64 -7.70 -11.40
N THR A 238 -8.27 -8.85 -11.97
CA THR A 238 -6.92 -9.15 -12.47
C THR A 238 -6.52 -8.17 -13.57
N LEU A 239 -7.36 -8.03 -14.58
CA LEU A 239 -7.11 -7.12 -15.71
C LEU A 239 -6.99 -5.66 -15.26
N ALA A 240 -7.80 -5.24 -14.28
CA ALA A 240 -7.73 -3.90 -13.72
C ALA A 240 -6.39 -3.66 -12.98
N TYR A 241 -5.89 -4.62 -12.19
CA TYR A 241 -4.58 -4.46 -11.53
C TYR A 241 -3.41 -4.53 -12.51
N PHE A 242 -3.50 -5.27 -13.60
CA PHE A 242 -2.50 -5.19 -14.68
C PHE A 242 -2.50 -3.81 -15.36
N ALA A 243 -3.67 -3.25 -15.63
CA ALA A 243 -3.79 -1.90 -16.17
C ALA A 243 -3.19 -0.86 -15.21
N LEU A 244 -3.46 -0.98 -13.91
CA LEU A 244 -2.88 -0.11 -12.87
C LEU A 244 -1.35 -0.24 -12.81
N ALA A 245 -0.81 -1.45 -12.89
CA ALA A 245 0.64 -1.65 -12.92
C ALA A 245 1.28 -0.96 -14.13
N GLY A 246 0.67 -1.06 -15.32
CA GLY A 246 1.10 -0.35 -16.52
C GLY A 246 1.07 1.17 -16.34
N GLU A 247 -0.01 1.71 -15.75
CA GLU A 247 -0.15 3.14 -15.49
C GLU A 247 0.88 3.65 -14.48
N ILE A 248 1.17 2.89 -13.43
CA ILE A 248 2.20 3.19 -12.42
C ILE A 248 3.59 3.21 -13.04
N ILE A 249 3.92 2.23 -13.88
CA ILE A 249 5.19 2.18 -14.59
C ILE A 249 5.36 3.42 -15.47
N MET A 250 4.36 3.75 -16.26
CA MET A 250 4.39 4.95 -17.11
C MET A 250 4.54 6.23 -16.29
N LYS A 251 3.76 6.38 -15.22
CA LYS A 251 3.71 7.59 -14.40
C LYS A 251 4.96 7.80 -13.54
N PHE A 252 5.56 6.71 -13.02
CA PHE A 252 6.62 6.80 -12.02
C PHE A 252 8.00 6.43 -12.54
N GLU A 253 8.13 5.70 -13.65
CA GLU A 253 9.43 5.35 -14.24
C GLU A 253 9.85 6.31 -15.36
N ASN A 254 8.91 6.76 -16.20
CA ASN A 254 9.21 7.67 -17.30
C ASN A 254 9.42 9.11 -16.79
N LYS A 255 10.69 9.46 -16.54
CA LYS A 255 11.10 10.83 -16.18
C LYS A 255 11.10 11.83 -17.35
N ASN A 256 10.70 11.45 -18.56
CA ASN A 256 10.92 12.23 -19.80
C ASN A 256 9.63 12.71 -20.49
N VAL A 257 8.52 12.87 -19.77
CA VAL A 257 7.34 13.57 -20.35
C VAL A 257 6.88 14.60 -19.32
N ALA A 258 7.56 15.73 -19.31
CA ALA A 258 7.12 16.99 -18.72
C ALA A 258 7.61 18.13 -19.61
#